data_052e5ff38e008667b8491f01a3ae9e83
#
_entry.id   052e5ff38e008667b8491f01a3ae9e83
#
_cell.length_a   1.000
_cell.length_b   1.000
_cell.length_c   1.000
_cell.angle_alpha   90.00
_cell.angle_beta   90.00
_cell.angle_gamma   90.00
#
_symmetry.space_group_name_H-M   'P 1'
#
loop_
_entity.id
_entity.type
_entity.pdbx_description
1 polymer ?
#
loop_
_entity_poly.entity_id
_entity_poly.type
_entity_poly.pdbx_seq_one_letter_code
_entity_poly.pdbx_strand_id
1 'polypeptide(L)'
;YLLAVVLLAVIFIPGVGDNTGGATRWIQVTSSFKFQPSEFCKILLIVFFAGFFMKYQDQLNTWKTLAFSLILAGIPLLLIVKEPDLSTTIATTMIFITLLFVAGLSYKIVAGVLALGVPTSIIGIILILKHALPLNEYQYKRIYSWLQPSKYADDAYQQQNSIMAIGSGQLWGKGLNNSSIASMKNGNFISEPQTDFIFAVVGEELGFI
;
A
#
# COMPACT_ATOMS: atom_id res chain seq x y z
N TYR A 1 -10.04 -18.65 -4.00
CA TYR A 1 -10.78 -17.55 -3.38
C TYR A 1 -11.08 -17.81 -1.92
N LEU A 2 -11.79 -18.93 -1.61
CA LEU A 2 -12.17 -19.26 -0.24
C LEU A 2 -10.96 -19.31 0.69
N LEU A 3 -9.86 -19.91 0.24
CA LEU A 3 -8.60 -19.95 1.02
C LEU A 3 -8.09 -18.55 1.33
N ALA A 4 -8.14 -17.61 0.38
CA ALA A 4 -7.72 -16.24 0.60
C ALA A 4 -8.56 -15.54 1.68
N VAL A 5 -9.89 -15.69 1.60
CA VAL A 5 -10.81 -15.11 2.58
C VAL A 5 -10.63 -15.73 3.97
N VAL A 6 -10.46 -17.06 4.04
CA VAL A 6 -10.22 -17.77 5.31
C VAL A 6 -8.90 -17.32 5.94
N LEU A 7 -7.82 -17.21 5.16
CA LEU A 7 -6.53 -16.73 5.66
C LEU A 7 -6.61 -15.33 6.27
N LEU A 8 -7.35 -14.42 5.62
CA LEU A 8 -7.58 -13.08 6.16
C LEU A 8 -8.49 -13.08 7.39
N ALA A 9 -9.48 -13.96 7.42
CA ALA A 9 -10.42 -14.04 8.56
C ALA A 9 -9.78 -14.63 9.82
N VAL A 10 -8.83 -15.54 9.68
CA VAL A 10 -8.15 -16.22 10.80
C VAL A 10 -7.41 -15.24 11.71
N ILE A 11 -6.92 -14.10 11.15
CA ILE A 11 -6.18 -13.10 11.93
C ILE A 11 -7.05 -12.42 13.01
N PHE A 12 -8.38 -12.40 12.80
CA PHE A 12 -9.33 -11.81 13.75
C PHE A 12 -9.70 -12.75 14.91
N ILE A 13 -9.20 -13.99 14.90
CA ILE A 13 -9.43 -14.95 15.99
C ILE A 13 -8.55 -14.53 17.19
N PRO A 14 -9.12 -14.32 18.38
CA PRO A 14 -8.36 -13.98 19.56
C PRO A 14 -7.25 -15.00 19.84
N GLY A 15 -6.02 -14.51 20.04
CA GLY A 15 -4.86 -15.36 20.32
C GLY A 15 -4.08 -15.87 19.09
N VAL A 16 -4.56 -15.63 17.86
CA VAL A 16 -3.85 -16.03 16.64
C VAL A 16 -3.05 -14.85 16.05
N GLY A 17 -3.65 -13.67 16.03
CA GLY A 17 -3.00 -12.47 15.51
C GLY A 17 -2.06 -11.83 16.53
N ASP A 18 -0.86 -11.46 16.07
CA ASP A 18 0.10 -10.70 16.86
C ASP A 18 -0.22 -9.19 16.76
N ASN A 19 -0.46 -8.56 17.91
CA ASN A 19 -0.81 -7.15 18.01
C ASN A 19 0.44 -6.29 18.20
N THR A 20 1.31 -6.28 17.19
CA THR A 20 2.52 -5.47 17.20
C THR A 20 2.22 -4.08 16.62
N GLY A 21 2.48 -3.01 17.39
CA GLY A 21 2.30 -1.63 16.93
C GLY A 21 0.83 -1.17 16.79
N GLY A 22 -0.11 -1.77 17.53
CA GLY A 22 -1.52 -1.35 17.54
C GLY A 22 -2.35 -1.86 16.36
N ALA A 23 -1.81 -2.76 15.55
CA ALA A 23 -2.51 -3.38 14.44
C ALA A 23 -2.21 -4.88 14.37
N THR A 24 -3.26 -5.70 14.23
CA THR A 24 -3.15 -7.14 14.14
C THR A 24 -3.03 -7.53 12.67
N ARG A 25 -1.79 -7.69 12.18
CA ARG A 25 -1.51 -7.97 10.75
C ARG A 25 -0.70 -9.23 10.55
N TRP A 26 -0.08 -9.74 11.60
CA TRP A 26 0.87 -10.83 11.54
C TRP A 26 0.36 -12.04 12.33
N ILE A 27 0.61 -13.22 11.83
CA ILE A 27 0.45 -14.48 12.56
C ILE A 27 1.84 -14.93 12.95
N GLN A 28 2.07 -15.11 14.24
CA GLN A 28 3.32 -15.67 14.74
C GLN A 28 3.25 -17.20 14.68
N VAL A 29 3.99 -17.78 13.73
CA VAL A 29 4.05 -19.24 13.56
C VAL A 29 5.11 -19.84 14.49
N THR A 30 6.23 -19.15 14.67
CA THR A 30 7.31 -19.52 15.56
C THR A 30 7.89 -18.24 16.18
N SER A 31 8.68 -18.36 17.26
CA SER A 31 9.35 -17.21 17.89
C SER A 31 10.18 -16.35 16.90
N SER A 32 10.68 -16.96 15.83
CA SER A 32 11.51 -16.30 14.81
C SER A 32 10.82 -16.09 13.46
N PHE A 33 9.62 -16.64 13.24
CA PHE A 33 8.92 -16.55 11.95
C PHE A 33 7.53 -16.00 12.11
N LYS A 34 7.31 -14.83 11.50
CA LYS A 34 6.01 -14.17 11.38
C LYS A 34 5.52 -14.25 9.93
N PHE A 35 4.24 -14.51 9.78
CA PHE A 35 3.57 -14.65 8.50
C PHE A 35 2.47 -13.59 8.38
N GLN A 36 2.42 -12.88 7.26
CA GLN A 36 1.35 -11.92 6.97
C GLN A 36 0.37 -12.52 5.97
N PRO A 37 -0.86 -12.86 6.37
CA PRO A 37 -1.87 -13.47 5.52
C PRO A 37 -2.21 -12.65 4.27
N SER A 38 -2.25 -11.34 4.38
CA SER A 38 -2.58 -10.44 3.27
C SER A 38 -1.57 -10.49 2.13
N GLU A 39 -0.29 -10.80 2.39
CA GLU A 39 0.72 -11.00 1.34
C GLU A 39 0.39 -12.21 0.45
N PHE A 40 0.02 -13.32 1.05
CA PHE A 40 -0.41 -14.52 0.31
C PHE A 40 -1.77 -14.34 -0.36
N CYS A 41 -2.66 -13.60 0.30
CA CYS A 41 -3.97 -13.29 -0.25
C CYS A 41 -3.85 -12.58 -1.61
N LYS A 42 -2.91 -11.66 -1.81
CA LYS A 42 -2.68 -11.01 -3.09
C LYS A 42 -2.42 -12.00 -4.21
N ILE A 43 -1.55 -12.99 -3.98
CA ILE A 43 -1.23 -14.03 -4.97
C ILE A 43 -2.46 -14.87 -5.28
N LEU A 44 -3.19 -15.32 -4.25
CA LEU A 44 -4.41 -16.11 -4.42
C LEU A 44 -5.49 -15.35 -5.18
N LEU A 45 -5.63 -14.04 -4.93
CA LEU A 45 -6.58 -13.18 -5.64
C LEU A 45 -6.18 -12.98 -7.11
N ILE A 46 -4.88 -12.82 -7.41
CA ILE A 46 -4.40 -12.73 -8.79
C ILE A 46 -4.80 -13.99 -9.57
N VAL A 47 -4.49 -15.17 -9.05
CA VAL A 47 -4.82 -16.44 -9.71
C VAL A 47 -6.33 -16.61 -9.87
N PHE A 48 -7.09 -16.30 -8.81
CA PHE A 48 -8.55 -16.41 -8.85
C PHE A 48 -9.18 -15.47 -9.89
N PHE A 49 -8.82 -14.17 -9.86
CA PHE A 49 -9.41 -13.21 -10.78
C PHE A 49 -8.95 -13.39 -12.23
N ALA A 50 -7.70 -13.84 -12.46
CA ALA A 50 -7.25 -14.21 -13.78
C ALA A 50 -8.15 -15.33 -14.37
N GLY A 51 -8.39 -16.41 -13.61
CA GLY A 51 -9.30 -17.48 -14.05
C GLY A 51 -10.76 -17.02 -14.17
N PHE A 52 -11.23 -16.18 -13.24
CA PHE A 52 -12.58 -15.62 -13.30
C PHE A 52 -12.81 -14.76 -14.56
N PHE A 53 -11.91 -13.82 -14.83
CA PHE A 53 -12.05 -12.95 -15.99
C PHE A 53 -11.88 -13.69 -17.31
N MET A 54 -11.01 -14.69 -17.36
CA MET A 54 -10.87 -15.56 -18.53
C MET A 54 -12.18 -16.32 -18.82
N LYS A 55 -12.84 -16.82 -17.77
CA LYS A 55 -14.13 -17.55 -17.92
C LYS A 55 -15.26 -16.65 -18.38
N TYR A 56 -15.28 -15.38 -17.95
CA TYR A 56 -16.35 -14.43 -18.24
C TYR A 56 -15.92 -13.34 -19.22
N GLN A 57 -14.90 -13.58 -20.06
CA GLN A 57 -14.31 -12.60 -20.96
C GLN A 57 -15.35 -11.94 -21.87
N ASP A 58 -16.25 -12.72 -22.50
CA ASP A 58 -17.28 -12.20 -23.41
C ASP A 58 -18.34 -11.34 -22.69
N GLN A 59 -18.50 -11.53 -21.39
CA GLN A 59 -19.50 -10.84 -20.57
C GLN A 59 -18.87 -9.82 -19.60
N LEU A 60 -17.57 -9.59 -19.69
CA LEU A 60 -16.82 -8.76 -18.73
C LEU A 60 -17.42 -7.36 -18.59
N ASN A 61 -17.83 -6.76 -19.70
CA ASN A 61 -18.39 -5.42 -19.75
C ASN A 61 -19.88 -5.33 -19.42
N THR A 62 -20.50 -6.45 -19.00
CA THR A 62 -21.89 -6.42 -18.52
C THR A 62 -21.93 -5.98 -17.07
N TRP A 63 -22.97 -5.22 -16.70
CA TRP A 63 -23.15 -4.75 -15.32
C TRP A 63 -23.15 -5.89 -14.29
N LYS A 64 -23.73 -7.03 -14.65
CA LYS A 64 -23.80 -8.19 -13.74
C LYS A 64 -22.42 -8.75 -13.41
N THR A 65 -21.58 -8.96 -14.40
CA THR A 65 -20.22 -9.50 -14.23
C THR A 65 -19.33 -8.52 -13.47
N LEU A 66 -19.43 -7.23 -13.81
CA LEU A 66 -18.69 -6.18 -13.10
C LEU A 66 -19.11 -6.07 -11.62
N ALA A 67 -20.42 -5.99 -11.35
CA ALA A 67 -20.91 -5.92 -9.98
C ALA A 67 -20.49 -7.18 -9.17
N PHE A 68 -20.58 -8.35 -9.78
CA PHE A 68 -20.18 -9.59 -9.10
C PHE A 68 -18.67 -9.63 -8.82
N SER A 69 -17.83 -9.21 -9.78
CA SER A 69 -16.39 -9.11 -9.56
C SER A 69 -16.01 -8.08 -8.47
N LEU A 70 -16.73 -6.95 -8.42
CA LEU A 70 -16.55 -5.93 -7.37
C LEU A 70 -16.95 -6.46 -5.98
N ILE A 71 -18.03 -7.23 -5.88
CA ILE A 71 -18.43 -7.86 -4.61
C ILE A 71 -17.37 -8.87 -4.17
N LEU A 72 -16.89 -9.72 -5.08
CA LEU A 72 -15.84 -10.69 -4.79
C LEU A 72 -14.52 -10.02 -4.39
N ALA A 73 -14.14 -8.91 -5.00
CA ALA A 73 -12.97 -8.14 -4.59
C ALA A 73 -13.19 -7.39 -3.28
N GLY A 74 -14.40 -6.90 -3.06
CA GLY A 74 -14.76 -6.11 -1.87
C GLY A 74 -14.62 -6.90 -0.56
N ILE A 75 -14.94 -8.19 -0.55
CA ILE A 75 -14.85 -9.02 0.67
C ILE A 75 -13.40 -9.04 1.23
N PRO A 76 -12.37 -9.49 0.47
CA PRO A 76 -11.01 -9.48 0.98
C PRO A 76 -10.50 -8.07 1.25
N LEU A 77 -10.85 -7.07 0.43
CA LEU A 77 -10.47 -5.68 0.67
C LEU A 77 -11.02 -5.14 2.00
N LEU A 78 -12.28 -5.42 2.32
CA LEU A 78 -12.87 -5.02 3.59
C LEU A 78 -12.19 -5.69 4.78
N LEU A 79 -11.75 -6.95 4.65
CA LEU A 79 -10.99 -7.63 5.70
C LEU A 79 -9.63 -6.96 5.90
N ILE A 80 -8.89 -6.65 4.82
CA ILE A 80 -7.59 -5.96 4.90
C ILE A 80 -7.73 -4.55 5.49
N VAL A 81 -8.78 -3.80 5.14
CA VAL A 81 -9.07 -2.49 5.76
C VAL A 81 -9.29 -2.60 7.26
N LYS A 82 -9.94 -3.69 7.73
CA LYS A 82 -10.11 -3.94 9.17
C LYS A 82 -8.81 -4.29 9.90
N GLU A 83 -7.76 -4.72 9.19
CA GLU A 83 -6.40 -4.91 9.72
C GLU A 83 -5.62 -3.60 9.87
N PRO A 84 -6.22 -2.42 9.75
CA PRO A 84 -5.75 -1.08 9.41
C PRO A 84 -4.46 -1.03 8.56
N ASP A 85 -4.43 -1.84 7.50
CA ASP A 85 -3.32 -1.88 6.53
C ASP A 85 -3.68 -1.17 5.23
N LEU A 86 -3.48 0.15 5.22
CA LEU A 86 -3.78 0.99 4.07
C LEU A 86 -2.90 0.64 2.86
N SER A 87 -1.63 0.34 3.08
CA SER A 87 -0.66 0.04 2.01
C SER A 87 -1.06 -1.20 1.24
N THR A 88 -1.36 -2.29 1.95
CA THR A 88 -1.81 -3.55 1.34
C THR A 88 -3.20 -3.40 0.70
N THR A 89 -4.09 -2.59 1.28
CA THR A 89 -5.40 -2.29 0.69
C THR A 89 -5.24 -1.61 -0.68
N ILE A 90 -4.40 -0.57 -0.75
CA ILE A 90 -4.13 0.14 -2.01
C ILE A 90 -3.48 -0.81 -3.03
N ALA A 91 -2.45 -1.55 -2.63
CA ALA A 91 -1.77 -2.49 -3.52
C ALA A 91 -2.73 -3.55 -4.08
N THR A 92 -3.58 -4.15 -3.24
CA THR A 92 -4.56 -5.17 -3.66
C THR A 92 -5.63 -4.57 -4.58
N THR A 93 -6.06 -3.35 -4.31
CA THR A 93 -7.00 -2.61 -5.17
C THR A 93 -6.39 -2.34 -6.54
N MET A 94 -5.12 -1.90 -6.58
CA MET A 94 -4.39 -1.66 -7.83
C MET A 94 -4.21 -2.94 -8.63
N ILE A 95 -3.90 -4.06 -7.98
CA ILE A 95 -3.83 -5.39 -8.62
C ILE A 95 -5.17 -5.73 -9.27
N PHE A 96 -6.28 -5.59 -8.55
CA PHE A 96 -7.62 -5.88 -9.07
C PHE A 96 -7.98 -4.99 -10.28
N ILE A 97 -7.73 -3.69 -10.20
CA ILE A 97 -7.96 -2.74 -11.30
C ILE A 97 -7.11 -3.13 -12.53
N THR A 98 -5.84 -3.46 -12.32
CA THR A 98 -4.93 -3.88 -13.38
C THR A 98 -5.43 -5.16 -14.07
N LEU A 99 -5.87 -6.14 -13.29
CA LEU A 99 -6.42 -7.39 -13.84
C LEU A 99 -7.70 -7.13 -14.64
N LEU A 100 -8.60 -6.27 -14.18
CA LEU A 100 -9.78 -5.86 -14.95
C LEU A 100 -9.40 -5.18 -16.27
N PHE A 101 -8.41 -4.30 -16.24
CA PHE A 101 -7.94 -3.60 -17.43
C PHE A 101 -7.33 -4.57 -18.45
N VAL A 102 -6.44 -5.45 -18.00
CA VAL A 102 -5.79 -6.47 -18.85
C VAL A 102 -6.82 -7.47 -19.40
N ALA A 103 -7.87 -7.78 -18.64
CA ALA A 103 -8.96 -8.67 -19.08
C ALA A 103 -9.85 -8.06 -20.20
N GLY A 104 -9.67 -6.77 -20.54
CA GLY A 104 -10.42 -6.11 -21.63
C GLY A 104 -11.61 -5.27 -21.14
N LEU A 105 -11.48 -4.64 -19.96
CA LEU A 105 -12.48 -3.68 -19.49
C LEU A 105 -12.63 -2.54 -20.50
N SER A 106 -13.87 -2.21 -20.85
CA SER A 106 -14.18 -1.16 -21.81
C SER A 106 -13.63 0.19 -21.39
N TYR A 107 -12.94 0.89 -22.30
CA TYR A 107 -12.44 2.24 -22.07
C TYR A 107 -13.51 3.25 -21.65
N LYS A 108 -14.78 3.02 -22.06
CA LYS A 108 -15.91 3.86 -21.63
C LYS A 108 -16.15 3.75 -20.12
N ILE A 109 -16.00 2.54 -19.56
CA ILE A 109 -16.14 2.30 -18.12
C ILE A 109 -14.94 2.92 -17.40
N VAL A 110 -13.73 2.73 -17.91
CA VAL A 110 -12.52 3.34 -17.35
C VAL A 110 -12.64 4.88 -17.34
N ALA A 111 -13.04 5.47 -18.46
CA ALA A 111 -13.25 6.92 -18.56
C ALA A 111 -14.33 7.41 -17.59
N GLY A 112 -15.43 6.67 -17.42
CA GLY A 112 -16.47 7.00 -16.44
C GLY A 112 -15.98 6.93 -15.00
N VAL A 113 -15.20 5.91 -14.65
CA VAL A 113 -14.58 5.77 -13.32
C VAL A 113 -13.60 6.92 -13.06
N LEU A 114 -12.77 7.28 -14.03
CA LEU A 114 -11.83 8.39 -13.89
C LEU A 114 -12.56 9.74 -13.82
N ALA A 115 -13.59 9.95 -14.64
CA ALA A 115 -14.36 11.18 -14.65
C ALA A 115 -15.08 11.45 -13.33
N LEU A 116 -15.47 10.40 -12.59
CA LEU A 116 -16.07 10.52 -11.26
C LEU A 116 -15.01 10.45 -10.15
N GLY A 117 -14.05 9.56 -10.26
CA GLY A 117 -13.05 9.30 -9.24
C GLY A 117 -12.07 10.45 -9.04
N VAL A 118 -11.61 11.07 -10.13
CA VAL A 118 -10.66 12.20 -10.02
C VAL A 118 -11.29 13.41 -9.31
N PRO A 119 -12.46 13.91 -9.71
CA PRO A 119 -13.12 15.01 -8.98
C PRO A 119 -13.43 14.65 -7.53
N THR A 120 -13.92 13.43 -7.28
CA THR A 120 -14.23 12.97 -5.92
C THR A 120 -12.98 12.93 -5.03
N SER A 121 -11.84 12.48 -5.57
CA SER A 121 -10.55 12.49 -4.86
C SER A 121 -10.08 13.91 -4.55
N ILE A 122 -10.21 14.84 -5.51
CA ILE A 122 -9.86 16.25 -5.31
C ILE A 122 -10.76 16.86 -4.20
N ILE A 123 -12.07 16.63 -4.27
CA ILE A 123 -13.01 17.09 -3.24
C ILE A 123 -12.63 16.48 -1.88
N GLY A 124 -12.32 15.19 -1.84
CA GLY A 124 -11.87 14.51 -0.62
C GLY A 124 -10.63 15.18 -0.02
N ILE A 125 -9.62 15.49 -0.82
CA ILE A 125 -8.42 16.21 -0.37
C ILE A 125 -8.78 17.60 0.17
N ILE A 126 -9.63 18.34 -0.51
CA ILE A 126 -10.07 19.66 -0.06
C ILE A 126 -10.82 19.56 1.29
N LEU A 127 -11.67 18.56 1.47
CA LEU A 127 -12.38 18.33 2.72
C LEU A 127 -11.44 17.95 3.87
N ILE A 128 -10.40 17.15 3.58
CA ILE A 128 -9.35 16.83 4.54
C ILE A 128 -8.60 18.09 4.96
N LEU A 129 -8.19 18.92 3.99
CA LEU A 129 -7.49 20.18 4.26
C LEU A 129 -8.34 21.17 5.07
N LYS A 130 -9.65 21.09 4.98
CA LYS A 130 -10.59 21.90 5.77
C LYS A 130 -11.00 21.26 7.11
N HIS A 131 -10.39 20.14 7.50
CA HIS A 131 -10.78 19.35 8.69
C HIS A 131 -12.28 19.00 8.73
N ALA A 132 -12.91 18.84 7.57
CA ALA A 132 -14.35 18.59 7.47
C ALA A 132 -14.71 17.09 7.56
N LEU A 133 -13.73 16.18 7.49
CA LEU A 133 -13.95 14.75 7.61
C LEU A 133 -13.65 14.26 9.03
N PRO A 134 -14.39 13.27 9.55
CA PRO A 134 -14.17 12.68 10.88
C PRO A 134 -12.99 11.68 10.84
N LEU A 135 -11.78 12.17 10.51
CA LEU A 135 -10.55 11.38 10.53
C LEU A 135 -9.88 11.46 11.90
N ASN A 136 -9.14 10.43 12.27
CA ASN A 136 -8.33 10.44 13.47
C ASN A 136 -7.13 11.40 13.31
N GLU A 137 -6.67 11.99 14.41
CA GLU A 137 -5.56 12.95 14.40
C GLU A 137 -4.29 12.37 13.77
N TYR A 138 -4.04 11.08 13.96
CA TYR A 138 -2.95 10.34 13.34
C TYR A 138 -3.05 10.31 11.80
N GLN A 139 -4.26 10.16 11.23
CA GLN A 139 -4.47 10.17 9.78
C GLN A 139 -4.26 11.58 9.20
N TYR A 140 -4.73 12.60 9.91
CA TYR A 140 -4.47 13.98 9.54
C TYR A 140 -2.97 14.29 9.52
N LYS A 141 -2.24 13.93 10.57
CA LYS A 141 -0.78 14.15 10.65
C LYS A 141 -0.04 13.52 9.49
N ARG A 142 -0.37 12.29 9.11
CA ARG A 142 0.24 11.63 7.93
C ARG A 142 0.01 12.38 6.63
N ILE A 143 -1.18 12.90 6.40
CA ILE A 143 -1.50 13.65 5.18
C ILE A 143 -0.81 15.01 5.19
N TYR A 144 -0.83 15.71 6.33
CA TYR A 144 -0.20 17.00 6.46
C TYR A 144 1.34 16.94 6.44
N SER A 145 1.95 15.93 7.03
CA SER A 145 3.40 15.73 6.93
C SER A 145 3.87 15.53 5.48
N TRP A 146 3.02 14.94 4.66
CA TRP A 146 3.28 14.80 3.23
C TRP A 146 3.05 16.10 2.45
N LEU A 147 1.95 16.82 2.73
CA LEU A 147 1.58 18.05 2.00
C LEU A 147 2.34 19.30 2.47
N GLN A 148 2.64 19.37 3.76
CA GLN A 148 3.28 20.53 4.41
C GLN A 148 4.41 20.08 5.36
N PRO A 149 5.47 19.43 4.85
CA PRO A 149 6.52 18.84 5.67
C PRO A 149 7.24 19.87 6.56
N SER A 150 7.32 21.13 6.13
CA SER A 150 7.93 22.19 6.91
C SER A 150 7.18 22.56 8.19
N LYS A 151 5.87 22.34 8.25
CA LYS A 151 5.05 22.60 9.45
C LYS A 151 4.96 21.39 10.39
N TYR A 152 5.14 20.20 9.86
CA TYR A 152 5.06 18.92 10.57
C TYR A 152 6.41 18.21 10.52
N ALA A 153 7.46 18.93 10.91
CA ALA A 153 8.84 18.48 10.75
C ALA A 153 9.13 17.15 11.46
N ASP A 154 8.58 16.94 12.67
CA ASP A 154 8.77 15.71 13.42
C ASP A 154 8.16 14.50 12.72
N ASP A 155 6.93 14.64 12.21
CA ASP A 155 6.23 13.57 11.48
C ASP A 155 6.82 13.34 10.07
N ALA A 156 7.42 14.38 9.46
CA ALA A 156 8.04 14.33 8.16
C ALA A 156 9.54 13.96 8.20
N TYR A 157 10.15 13.87 9.39
CA TYR A 157 11.58 13.69 9.59
C TYR A 157 12.17 12.54 8.79
N GLN A 158 11.58 11.37 8.88
CA GLN A 158 12.04 10.16 8.18
C GLN A 158 11.96 10.31 6.65
N GLN A 159 10.87 10.90 6.17
CA GLN A 159 10.68 11.14 4.73
C GLN A 159 11.68 12.16 4.19
N GLN A 160 11.93 13.23 4.92
CA GLN A 160 12.92 14.25 4.52
C GLN A 160 14.33 13.69 4.51
N ASN A 161 14.72 12.91 5.53
CA ASN A 161 16.01 12.25 5.57
C ASN A 161 16.16 11.23 4.42
N SER A 162 15.11 10.53 4.08
CA SER A 162 15.08 9.62 2.93
C SER A 162 15.32 10.36 1.60
N ILE A 163 14.65 11.51 1.40
CA ILE A 163 14.85 12.36 0.22
C ILE A 163 16.30 12.90 0.18
N MET A 164 16.82 13.35 1.33
CA MET A 164 18.21 13.81 1.42
C MET A 164 19.21 12.70 1.13
N ALA A 165 18.96 11.47 1.61
CA ALA A 165 19.79 10.31 1.31
C ALA A 165 19.86 10.04 -0.19
N ILE A 166 18.71 9.94 -0.86
CA ILE A 166 18.63 9.75 -2.32
C ILE A 166 19.36 10.88 -3.05
N GLY A 167 19.09 12.14 -2.68
CA GLY A 167 19.74 13.30 -3.30
C GLY A 167 21.25 13.34 -3.09
N SER A 168 21.73 12.86 -1.94
CA SER A 168 23.16 12.82 -1.62
C SER A 168 23.95 11.80 -2.44
N GLY A 169 23.29 10.80 -3.03
CA GLY A 169 23.89 9.83 -3.93
C GLY A 169 24.24 10.41 -5.30
N GLN A 170 23.59 11.51 -5.71
CA GLN A 170 23.80 12.12 -7.03
C GLN A 170 23.62 11.13 -8.18
N LEU A 171 24.41 11.25 -9.25
CA LEU A 171 24.33 10.38 -10.42
C LEU A 171 25.01 9.01 -10.20
N TRP A 172 26.13 8.98 -9.50
CA TRP A 172 27.01 7.81 -9.41
C TRP A 172 27.00 7.10 -8.07
N GLY A 173 26.28 7.63 -7.10
CA GLY A 173 26.23 7.11 -5.74
C GLY A 173 27.51 7.38 -4.94
N LYS A 174 27.44 7.08 -3.65
CA LYS A 174 28.58 7.14 -2.71
C LYS A 174 29.41 5.87 -2.65
N GLY A 175 28.99 4.85 -3.40
CA GLY A 175 29.58 3.51 -3.40
C GLY A 175 28.89 2.54 -2.45
N LEU A 176 28.90 1.26 -2.83
CA LEU A 176 28.31 0.17 -2.05
C LEU A 176 29.02 0.05 -0.69
N ASN A 177 28.23 -0.15 0.33
CA ASN A 177 28.67 -0.35 1.71
C ASN A 177 29.59 0.78 2.21
N ASN A 178 29.32 2.01 1.82
CA ASN A 178 30.07 3.19 2.27
C ASN A 178 29.95 3.31 3.80
N SER A 179 31.09 3.28 4.49
CA SER A 179 31.19 3.38 5.95
C SER A 179 31.35 4.83 6.46
N SER A 180 31.20 5.82 5.58
CA SER A 180 31.31 7.22 5.97
C SER A 180 30.23 7.60 7.00
N ILE A 181 30.61 8.29 8.06
CA ILE A 181 29.70 8.86 9.07
C ILE A 181 28.75 9.91 8.42
N ALA A 182 29.14 10.50 7.29
CA ALA A 182 28.31 11.41 6.52
C ALA A 182 27.20 10.71 5.69
N SER A 183 27.15 9.38 5.71
CA SER A 183 26.04 8.62 5.15
C SER A 183 24.81 8.73 6.05
N MET A 184 23.66 8.98 5.47
CA MET A 184 22.38 9.05 6.19
C MET A 184 22.02 7.71 6.85
N LYS A 185 22.45 6.60 6.24
CA LYS A 185 22.31 5.24 6.78
C LYS A 185 23.16 5.05 8.04
N ASN A 186 24.45 5.41 7.99
CA ASN A 186 25.40 5.16 9.09
C ASN A 186 25.25 6.17 10.23
N GLY A 187 24.75 7.37 9.93
CA GLY A 187 24.47 8.42 10.92
C GLY A 187 23.19 8.20 11.73
N ASN A 188 22.48 7.08 11.56
CA ASN A 188 21.18 6.79 12.20
C ASN A 188 20.09 7.85 11.95
N PHE A 189 20.16 8.58 10.84
CA PHE A 189 19.16 9.58 10.48
C PHE A 189 17.89 8.94 9.89
N ILE A 190 17.95 7.69 9.45
CA ILE A 190 16.84 6.92 8.90
C ILE A 190 16.60 5.72 9.81
N SER A 191 15.39 5.61 10.36
CA SER A 191 14.96 4.40 11.08
C SER A 191 14.64 3.31 10.05
N GLU A 192 14.91 2.05 10.39
CA GLU A 192 14.62 0.89 9.54
C GLU A 192 15.09 1.05 8.07
N PRO A 193 16.39 1.40 7.84
CA PRO A 193 16.90 1.64 6.48
C PRO A 193 16.91 0.37 5.62
N GLN A 194 16.85 -0.82 6.25
CA GLN A 194 16.91 -2.12 5.58
C GLN A 194 15.53 -2.64 5.14
N THR A 195 14.45 -2.02 5.61
CA THR A 195 13.08 -2.42 5.35
C THR A 195 12.29 -1.29 4.70
N ASP A 196 11.81 -0.35 5.50
CA ASP A 196 10.87 0.69 5.06
C ASP A 196 11.51 1.73 4.14
N PHE A 197 12.81 1.96 4.29
CA PHE A 197 13.56 2.97 3.52
C PHE A 197 14.71 2.39 2.70
N ILE A 198 14.60 1.14 2.27
CA ILE A 198 15.65 0.47 1.47
C ILE A 198 15.99 1.27 0.19
N PHE A 199 14.99 1.90 -0.44
CA PHE A 199 15.21 2.70 -1.63
C PHE A 199 16.07 3.94 -1.37
N ALA A 200 16.01 4.51 -0.16
CA ALA A 200 16.87 5.61 0.23
C ALA A 200 18.35 5.16 0.31
N VAL A 201 18.58 3.96 0.83
CA VAL A 201 19.93 3.35 0.85
C VAL A 201 20.43 3.08 -0.55
N VAL A 202 19.59 2.48 -1.40
CA VAL A 202 19.93 2.21 -2.81
C VAL A 202 20.28 3.52 -3.54
N GLY A 203 19.48 4.57 -3.39
CA GLY A 203 19.72 5.86 -4.01
C GLY A 203 20.99 6.55 -3.49
N GLU A 204 21.30 6.42 -2.20
CA GLU A 204 22.54 6.95 -1.62
C GLU A 204 23.79 6.20 -2.10
N GLU A 205 23.74 4.87 -2.14
CA GLU A 205 24.89 4.02 -2.46
C GLU A 205 25.14 3.90 -3.97
N LEU A 206 24.11 3.71 -4.78
CA LEU A 206 24.23 3.48 -6.23
C LEU A 206 24.03 4.77 -7.05
N GLY A 207 23.34 5.77 -6.49
CA GLY A 207 22.99 6.97 -7.23
C GLY A 207 21.77 6.79 -8.12
N PHE A 208 21.65 7.67 -9.12
CA PHE A 208 20.49 7.74 -10.01
C PHE A 208 20.64 6.89 -11.29
N ILE A 209 21.83 6.39 -11.61
CA ILE A 209 22.14 5.62 -12.84
C ILE A 209 22.29 4.13 -12.53
#